data_85e86da27f9bdc5647b6d6c1ec35d1bf
#
_entry.id   85e86da27f9bdc5647b6d6c1ec35d1bf
#
_cell.length_a   1.000
_cell.length_b   1.000
_cell.length_c   1.000
_cell.angle_alpha   90.00
_cell.angle_beta   90.00
_cell.angle_gamma   90.00
#
_symmetry.space_group_name_H-M   'P 1'
#
loop_
_entity.id
_entity.type
_entity.pdbx_description
1 polymer ?
#
loop_
_entity_poly.entity_id
_entity_poly.type
_entity_poly.pdbx_seq_one_letter_code
_entity_poly.pdbx_strand_id
1 'polypeptide(L)'
;MEQLIAAAQAEGTLVVYGSCEEEYLAVACEKFQELYGIEVQYQRLSTGEVQSKVEEEAGNPSGDVWFGGTTDPYNVCAAEGLLEAYEAENASHLLGEAYRDKDGYWYGIYKGILGFMVNVDELERMGLAKPADWADLTKPEYEGLIWLSNYNTSGTAKLVINTMIQKY
;
A
#
# COMPACT_ATOMS: atom_id res chain seq x y z
N MET A 1 -21.77 6.20 -16.77
CA MET A 1 -20.60 5.35 -17.13
C MET A 1 -20.10 5.61 -18.56
N GLU A 2 -20.86 5.40 -19.64
CA GLU A 2 -20.36 5.59 -21.04
C GLU A 2 -19.78 6.97 -21.32
N GLN A 3 -20.40 8.05 -20.82
CA GLN A 3 -19.88 9.41 -20.99
C GLN A 3 -18.57 9.65 -20.23
N LEU A 4 -18.42 9.04 -19.05
CA LEU A 4 -17.18 9.11 -18.27
C LEU A 4 -16.03 8.38 -18.98
N ILE A 5 -16.31 7.19 -19.51
CA ILE A 5 -15.32 6.43 -20.31
C ILE A 5 -14.89 7.22 -21.54
N ALA A 6 -15.84 7.82 -22.26
CA ALA A 6 -15.53 8.62 -23.44
C ALA A 6 -14.70 9.89 -23.11
N ALA A 7 -14.95 10.52 -21.98
CA ALA A 7 -14.18 11.66 -21.50
C ALA A 7 -12.75 11.24 -21.13
N ALA A 8 -12.59 10.15 -20.37
CA ALA A 8 -11.28 9.61 -20.00
C ALA A 8 -10.47 9.15 -21.23
N GLN A 9 -11.12 8.54 -22.23
CA GLN A 9 -10.47 8.20 -23.50
C GLN A 9 -10.01 9.44 -24.28
N ALA A 10 -10.73 10.56 -24.15
CA ALA A 10 -10.32 11.82 -24.80
C ALA A 10 -9.12 12.47 -24.07
N GLU A 11 -8.94 12.25 -22.79
CA GLU A 11 -7.75 12.66 -22.02
C GLU A 11 -6.53 11.82 -22.40
N GLY A 12 -6.72 10.51 -22.67
CA GLY A 12 -5.78 9.61 -23.32
C GLY A 12 -4.78 8.92 -22.43
N THR A 13 -4.44 9.45 -21.25
CA THR A 13 -3.42 8.90 -20.35
C THR A 13 -3.90 8.87 -18.91
N LEU A 14 -3.56 7.80 -18.18
CA LEU A 14 -3.74 7.66 -16.73
C LEU A 14 -2.38 7.44 -16.07
N VAL A 15 -2.05 8.24 -15.07
CA VAL A 15 -0.80 8.12 -14.30
C VAL A 15 -1.06 7.48 -12.94
N VAL A 16 -0.40 6.36 -12.65
CA VAL A 16 -0.62 5.57 -11.45
C VAL A 16 0.64 5.48 -10.59
N TYR A 17 0.58 5.91 -9.33
CA TYR A 17 1.61 5.63 -8.34
C TYR A 17 1.22 4.40 -7.54
N GLY A 18 2.01 3.32 -7.66
CA GLY A 18 1.72 2.04 -7.04
C GLY A 18 2.61 1.73 -5.85
N SER A 19 2.01 1.26 -4.74
CA SER A 19 2.76 0.81 -3.55
C SER A 19 2.46 -0.65 -3.18
N CYS A 20 2.07 -1.46 -4.15
CA CYS A 20 1.98 -2.91 -4.01
C CYS A 20 3.14 -3.60 -4.77
N GLU A 21 3.13 -4.92 -4.81
CA GLU A 21 4.06 -5.67 -5.63
C GLU A 21 3.89 -5.30 -7.12
N GLU A 22 5.01 -5.13 -7.83
CA GLU A 22 5.02 -4.65 -9.20
C GLU A 22 4.20 -5.53 -10.15
N GLU A 23 4.22 -6.84 -9.93
CA GLU A 23 3.47 -7.80 -10.72
C GLU A 23 1.95 -7.57 -10.64
N TYR A 24 1.42 -7.24 -9.44
CA TYR A 24 0.00 -6.92 -9.28
C TYR A 24 -0.36 -5.58 -9.90
N LEU A 25 0.52 -4.58 -9.73
CA LEU A 25 0.34 -3.27 -10.33
C LEU A 25 0.31 -3.35 -11.86
N ALA A 26 1.29 -4.03 -12.45
CA ALA A 26 1.40 -4.22 -13.89
C ALA A 26 0.13 -4.87 -14.47
N VAL A 27 -0.31 -5.99 -13.90
CA VAL A 27 -1.52 -6.70 -14.36
C VAL A 27 -2.76 -5.82 -14.27
N ALA A 28 -2.92 -5.04 -13.20
CA ALA A 28 -4.06 -4.14 -13.05
C ALA A 28 -4.04 -3.02 -14.10
N CYS A 29 -2.88 -2.39 -14.33
CA CYS A 29 -2.69 -1.32 -15.31
C CYS A 29 -2.88 -1.82 -16.75
N GLU A 30 -2.27 -2.95 -17.10
CA GLU A 30 -2.41 -3.57 -18.42
C GLU A 30 -3.87 -3.93 -18.70
N LYS A 31 -4.57 -4.50 -17.71
CA LYS A 31 -5.98 -4.87 -17.86
C LYS A 31 -6.89 -3.65 -18.02
N PHE A 32 -6.62 -2.57 -17.27
CA PHE A 32 -7.33 -1.32 -17.43
C PHE A 32 -7.13 -0.74 -18.85
N GLN A 33 -5.89 -0.70 -19.32
CA GLN A 33 -5.57 -0.24 -20.65
C GLN A 33 -6.23 -1.07 -21.76
N GLU A 34 -6.24 -2.41 -21.60
CA GLU A 34 -6.93 -3.32 -22.55
C GLU A 34 -8.44 -3.05 -22.60
N LEU A 35 -9.07 -2.85 -21.43
CA LEU A 35 -10.52 -2.70 -21.34
C LEU A 35 -11.03 -1.33 -21.84
N TYR A 36 -10.27 -0.28 -21.59
CA TYR A 36 -10.74 1.10 -21.83
C TYR A 36 -10.00 1.81 -22.97
N GLY A 37 -8.88 1.27 -23.46
CA GLY A 37 -8.10 1.90 -24.52
C GLY A 37 -7.41 3.19 -24.10
N ILE A 38 -7.15 3.35 -22.79
CA ILE A 38 -6.46 4.50 -22.19
C ILE A 38 -5.03 4.08 -21.88
N GLU A 39 -4.03 4.86 -22.29
CA GLU A 39 -2.62 4.59 -21.95
C GLU A 39 -2.42 4.70 -20.43
N VAL A 40 -1.83 3.68 -19.80
CA VAL A 40 -1.53 3.72 -18.38
C VAL A 40 -0.02 3.82 -18.17
N GLN A 41 0.40 4.92 -17.58
CA GLN A 41 1.77 5.13 -17.12
C GLN A 41 1.83 4.88 -15.61
N TYR A 42 2.59 3.88 -15.17
CA TYR A 42 2.68 3.60 -13.75
C TYR A 42 4.12 3.63 -13.24
N GLN A 43 4.27 4.00 -11.99
CA GLN A 43 5.52 3.97 -11.25
C GLN A 43 5.33 3.20 -9.95
N ARG A 44 6.13 2.14 -9.74
CA ARG A 44 6.16 1.40 -8.47
C ARG A 44 7.09 2.10 -7.50
N LEU A 45 6.55 2.47 -6.34
CA LEU A 45 7.24 3.12 -5.22
C LEU A 45 6.83 2.43 -3.91
N SER A 46 7.57 2.65 -2.83
CA SER A 46 7.09 2.27 -1.50
C SER A 46 5.99 3.22 -1.02
N THR A 47 5.21 2.80 -0.02
CA THR A 47 4.08 3.60 0.49
C THR A 47 4.53 4.99 0.96
N GLY A 48 5.67 5.09 1.65
CA GLY A 48 6.20 6.37 2.12
C GLY A 48 6.72 7.26 0.99
N GLU A 49 7.29 6.67 -0.05
CA GLU A 49 7.73 7.42 -1.24
C GLU A 49 6.56 7.98 -2.02
N VAL A 50 5.45 7.22 -2.17
CA VAL A 50 4.24 7.76 -2.80
C VAL A 50 3.65 8.90 -1.96
N GLN A 51 3.59 8.74 -0.63
CA GLN A 51 3.14 9.81 0.26
C GLN A 51 3.96 11.08 0.05
N SER A 52 5.29 10.99 0.13
CA SER A 52 6.18 12.14 -0.08
C SER A 52 5.98 12.78 -1.45
N LYS A 53 5.81 11.96 -2.49
CA LYS A 53 5.57 12.44 -3.85
C LYS A 53 4.24 13.20 -3.98
N VAL A 54 3.18 12.70 -3.38
CA VAL A 54 1.85 13.38 -3.34
C VAL A 54 1.97 14.71 -2.57
N GLU A 55 2.70 14.74 -1.45
CA GLU A 55 2.95 15.96 -0.68
C GLU A 55 3.79 16.99 -1.48
N GLU A 56 4.83 16.54 -2.18
CA GLU A 56 5.68 17.40 -3.02
C GLU A 56 4.94 17.97 -4.23
N GLU A 57 3.98 17.24 -4.77
CA GLU A 57 3.16 17.64 -5.91
C GLU A 57 1.89 18.41 -5.50
N ALA A 58 1.74 18.78 -4.23
CA ALA A 58 0.58 19.52 -3.73
C ALA A 58 0.28 20.78 -4.59
N GLY A 59 -0.96 20.88 -5.08
CA GLY A 59 -1.42 21.97 -5.92
C GLY A 59 -1.13 21.81 -7.43
N ASN A 60 -0.30 20.85 -7.82
CA ASN A 60 -0.08 20.51 -9.23
C ASN A 60 0.25 19.01 -9.35
N PRO A 61 -0.70 18.10 -9.03
CA PRO A 61 -0.46 16.66 -9.06
C PRO A 61 -0.15 16.17 -10.47
N SER A 62 0.80 15.26 -10.57
CA SER A 62 1.15 14.54 -11.81
C SER A 62 0.54 13.14 -11.84
N GLY A 63 0.16 12.59 -10.68
CA GLY A 63 -0.47 11.28 -10.56
C GLY A 63 -1.99 11.40 -10.39
N ASP A 64 -2.73 10.54 -11.09
CA ASP A 64 -4.18 10.48 -11.02
C ASP A 64 -4.67 9.48 -9.98
N VAL A 65 -3.93 8.38 -9.79
CA VAL A 65 -4.32 7.28 -8.89
C VAL A 65 -3.15 6.80 -8.06
N TRP A 66 -3.38 6.69 -6.76
CA TRP A 66 -2.50 5.94 -5.85
C TRP A 66 -3.07 4.53 -5.65
N PHE A 67 -2.33 3.49 -6.07
CA PHE A 67 -2.77 2.10 -6.05
C PHE A 67 -1.99 1.26 -5.04
N GLY A 68 -2.67 0.76 -4.01
CA GLY A 68 -2.10 -0.14 -2.99
C GLY A 68 -1.36 0.58 -1.86
N GLY A 69 -0.69 -0.18 -1.02
CA GLY A 69 -0.03 0.33 0.19
C GLY A 69 -0.86 0.15 1.46
N THR A 70 -0.54 0.94 2.49
CA THR A 70 -1.22 0.91 3.78
C THR A 70 -2.15 2.11 3.94
N THR A 71 -3.17 2.01 4.79
CA THR A 71 -4.23 3.03 4.92
C THR A 71 -3.79 4.31 5.64
N ASP A 72 -2.80 4.24 6.55
CA ASP A 72 -2.40 5.41 7.34
C ASP A 72 -1.98 6.62 6.49
N PRO A 73 -1.12 6.49 5.46
CA PRO A 73 -0.75 7.62 4.60
C PRO A 73 -1.92 8.20 3.80
N TYR A 74 -2.87 7.38 3.38
CA TYR A 74 -4.08 7.89 2.72
C TYR A 74 -4.88 8.79 3.65
N ASN A 75 -5.03 8.42 4.93
CA ASN A 75 -5.72 9.24 5.92
C ASN A 75 -5.00 10.58 6.15
N VAL A 76 -3.66 10.57 6.16
CA VAL A 76 -2.86 11.79 6.28
C VAL A 76 -3.08 12.69 5.08
N CYS A 77 -2.89 12.18 3.86
CA CYS A 77 -3.06 12.95 2.63
C CYS A 77 -4.50 13.45 2.46
N ALA A 78 -5.51 12.67 2.85
CA ALA A 78 -6.91 13.10 2.84
C ALA A 78 -7.15 14.28 3.82
N ALA A 79 -6.61 14.20 5.04
CA ALA A 79 -6.72 15.26 6.04
C ALA A 79 -6.03 16.56 5.61
N GLU A 80 -4.98 16.48 4.81
CA GLU A 80 -4.24 17.60 4.22
C GLU A 80 -4.88 18.14 2.92
N GLY A 81 -5.95 17.50 2.42
CA GLY A 81 -6.65 17.91 1.19
C GLY A 81 -5.87 17.58 -0.09
N LEU A 82 -5.00 16.56 -0.03
CA LEU A 82 -4.18 16.11 -1.16
C LEU A 82 -4.84 14.99 -1.98
N LEU A 83 -5.95 14.46 -1.50
CA LEU A 83 -6.75 13.46 -2.21
C LEU A 83 -8.14 14.02 -2.50
N GLU A 84 -8.73 13.58 -3.61
CA GLU A 84 -10.12 13.87 -3.95
C GLU A 84 -11.02 12.72 -3.53
N ALA A 85 -12.17 13.04 -2.94
CA ALA A 85 -13.17 12.07 -2.57
C ALA A 85 -13.95 11.61 -3.81
N TYR A 86 -14.11 10.30 -3.99
CA TYR A 86 -14.87 9.73 -5.08
C TYR A 86 -15.70 8.55 -4.58
N GLU A 87 -16.99 8.53 -4.87
CA GLU A 87 -17.85 7.39 -4.53
C GLU A 87 -17.84 6.35 -5.65
N ALA A 88 -17.10 5.25 -5.42
CA ALA A 88 -17.02 4.15 -6.37
C ALA A 88 -18.35 3.38 -6.44
N GLU A 89 -18.90 3.15 -7.64
CA GLU A 89 -20.17 2.42 -7.86
C GLU A 89 -20.20 1.05 -7.15
N ASN A 90 -19.07 0.37 -7.11
CA ASN A 90 -18.94 -0.96 -6.51
C ASN A 90 -18.54 -0.95 -5.03
N ALA A 91 -18.49 0.22 -4.38
CA ALA A 91 -18.13 0.32 -2.96
C ALA A 91 -19.01 -0.52 -2.03
N SER A 92 -20.28 -0.72 -2.42
CA SER A 92 -21.23 -1.59 -1.70
C SER A 92 -20.84 -3.07 -1.68
N HIS A 93 -19.96 -3.50 -2.58
CA HIS A 93 -19.47 -4.89 -2.65
C HIS A 93 -18.30 -5.16 -1.69
N LEU A 94 -17.75 -4.13 -1.07
CA LEU A 94 -16.71 -4.29 -0.04
C LEU A 94 -17.31 -4.95 1.21
N LEU A 95 -16.54 -5.83 1.83
CA LEU A 95 -16.99 -6.72 2.92
C LEU A 95 -17.27 -6.00 4.25
N GLY A 96 -17.18 -4.68 4.31
CA GLY A 96 -17.51 -3.89 5.50
C GLY A 96 -16.89 -2.50 5.49
N GLU A 97 -17.35 -1.67 6.42
CA GLU A 97 -16.92 -0.27 6.56
C GLU A 97 -15.42 -0.11 6.86
N ALA A 98 -14.80 -1.11 7.48
CA ALA A 98 -13.36 -1.11 7.75
C ALA A 98 -12.47 -1.18 6.48
N TYR A 99 -13.05 -1.46 5.31
CA TYR A 99 -12.33 -1.60 4.05
C TYR A 99 -12.49 -0.42 3.12
N ARG A 100 -13.04 0.69 3.60
CA ARG A 100 -13.13 1.94 2.86
C ARG A 100 -13.11 3.13 3.82
N ASP A 101 -12.71 4.27 3.32
CA ASP A 101 -12.92 5.53 4.01
C ASP A 101 -14.41 5.93 3.97
N LYS A 102 -14.92 6.50 5.06
CA LYS A 102 -16.34 6.92 5.15
C LYS A 102 -16.70 8.07 4.20
N ASP A 103 -15.72 8.91 3.89
CA ASP A 103 -15.85 10.09 3.04
C ASP A 103 -15.40 9.83 1.59
N GLY A 104 -14.99 8.59 1.27
CA GLY A 104 -14.67 8.15 -0.09
C GLY A 104 -13.25 8.45 -0.59
N TYR A 105 -12.31 8.77 0.29
CA TYR A 105 -10.93 9.08 -0.11
C TYR A 105 -10.11 7.84 -0.48
N TRP A 106 -10.47 6.65 0.02
CA TRP A 106 -9.80 5.40 -0.34
C TRP A 106 -10.72 4.17 -0.22
N TYR A 107 -10.36 3.14 -0.96
CA TYR A 107 -11.03 1.83 -0.96
C TYR A 107 -9.99 0.72 -0.84
N GLY A 108 -10.25 -0.25 0.04
CA GLY A 108 -9.38 -1.42 0.21
C GLY A 108 -9.49 -2.37 -0.97
N ILE A 109 -8.36 -2.64 -1.62
CA ILE A 109 -8.27 -3.55 -2.78
C ILE A 109 -7.66 -4.91 -2.42
N TYR A 110 -6.91 -4.98 -1.33
CA TYR A 110 -6.37 -6.21 -0.76
C TYR A 110 -6.17 -6.06 0.75
N LYS A 111 -5.88 -7.15 1.42
CA LYS A 111 -5.42 -7.17 2.81
C LYS A 111 -4.25 -8.11 2.99
N GLY A 112 -3.31 -7.74 3.84
CA GLY A 112 -2.17 -8.56 4.23
C GLY A 112 -2.27 -9.02 5.69
N ILE A 113 -1.60 -10.12 5.99
CA ILE A 113 -1.40 -10.61 7.36
C ILE A 113 0.08 -10.37 7.69
N LEU A 114 0.33 -9.66 8.79
CA LEU A 114 1.69 -9.45 9.27
C LEU A 114 2.24 -10.73 9.90
N GLY A 115 3.47 -11.04 9.54
CA GLY A 115 4.20 -12.18 10.08
C GLY A 115 5.71 -11.94 9.98
N PHE A 116 6.47 -12.85 10.52
CA PHE A 116 7.92 -12.89 10.35
C PHE A 116 8.33 -14.22 9.72
N MET A 117 9.33 -14.18 8.88
CA MET A 117 9.97 -15.36 8.32
C MET A 117 11.26 -15.65 9.08
N VAL A 118 11.58 -16.91 9.21
CA VAL A 118 12.85 -17.36 9.81
C VAL A 118 13.64 -18.22 8.82
N ASN A 119 14.94 -18.00 8.77
CA ASN A 119 15.86 -18.93 8.12
C ASN A 119 16.13 -20.09 9.08
N VAL A 120 15.48 -21.22 8.86
CA VAL A 120 15.53 -22.38 9.76
C VAL A 120 16.94 -22.97 9.79
N ASP A 121 17.60 -23.09 8.64
CA ASP A 121 18.95 -23.66 8.54
C ASP A 121 19.95 -22.82 9.33
N GLU A 122 19.81 -21.50 9.29
CA GLU A 122 20.68 -20.59 10.02
C GLU A 122 20.44 -20.66 11.54
N LEU A 123 19.18 -20.75 11.97
CA LEU A 123 18.85 -20.95 13.39
C LEU A 123 19.45 -22.27 13.91
N GLU A 124 19.32 -23.36 13.16
CA GLU A 124 19.92 -24.66 13.49
C GLU A 124 21.46 -24.58 13.56
N ARG A 125 22.09 -23.93 12.59
CA ARG A 125 23.57 -23.73 12.58
C ARG A 125 24.03 -22.93 13.81
N MET A 126 23.23 -21.99 14.29
CA MET A 126 23.54 -21.18 15.48
C MET A 126 23.09 -21.83 16.80
N GLY A 127 22.41 -22.97 16.76
CA GLY A 127 21.85 -23.63 17.94
C GLY A 127 20.70 -22.83 18.60
N LEU A 128 20.00 -22.00 17.85
CA LEU A 128 18.91 -21.17 18.34
C LEU A 128 17.56 -21.85 18.13
N ALA A 129 16.65 -21.64 19.10
CA ALA A 129 15.28 -22.08 18.96
C ALA A 129 14.54 -21.25 17.89
N LYS A 130 13.54 -21.84 17.25
CA LYS A 130 12.65 -21.12 16.35
C LYS A 130 11.70 -20.22 17.17
N PRO A 131 11.63 -18.91 16.92
CA PRO A 131 10.69 -18.03 17.62
C PRO A 131 9.26 -18.43 17.27
N ALA A 132 8.39 -18.47 18.25
CA ALA A 132 6.98 -18.83 18.10
C ALA A 132 6.04 -17.62 18.13
N ASP A 133 6.43 -16.54 18.78
CA ASP A 133 5.67 -15.29 18.87
C ASP A 133 6.61 -14.08 18.66
N TRP A 134 6.02 -12.94 18.39
CA TRP A 134 6.71 -11.65 18.27
C TRP A 134 7.53 -11.29 19.53
N ALA A 135 7.01 -11.62 20.73
CA ALA A 135 7.75 -11.43 21.97
C ALA A 135 9.08 -12.21 22.03
N ASP A 136 9.15 -13.35 21.35
CA ASP A 136 10.40 -14.12 21.29
C ASP A 136 11.52 -13.37 20.59
N LEU A 137 11.18 -12.50 19.63
CA LEU A 137 12.14 -11.69 18.88
C LEU A 137 12.87 -10.65 19.76
N THR A 138 12.34 -10.36 20.95
CA THR A 138 12.98 -9.43 21.91
C THR A 138 14.03 -10.10 22.82
N LYS A 139 14.20 -11.42 22.72
CA LYS A 139 15.17 -12.16 23.51
C LYS A 139 16.59 -11.85 23.06
N PRO A 140 17.55 -11.76 24.01
CA PRO A 140 18.93 -11.40 23.71
C PRO A 140 19.61 -12.27 22.63
N GLU A 141 19.24 -13.55 22.54
CA GLU A 141 19.80 -14.47 21.56
C GLU A 141 19.48 -14.13 20.09
N TYR A 142 18.47 -13.27 19.83
CA TYR A 142 18.12 -12.78 18.49
C TYR A 142 18.64 -11.38 18.20
N GLU A 143 19.38 -10.77 19.12
CA GLU A 143 19.96 -9.44 18.92
C GLU A 143 20.89 -9.43 17.69
N GLY A 144 20.68 -8.45 16.80
CA GLY A 144 21.44 -8.33 15.55
C GLY A 144 21.04 -9.32 14.44
N LEU A 145 20.07 -10.22 14.68
CA LEU A 145 19.60 -11.19 13.69
C LEU A 145 18.28 -10.80 13.01
N ILE A 146 17.65 -9.74 13.47
CA ILE A 146 16.35 -9.30 12.96
C ILE A 146 16.55 -8.28 11.84
N TRP A 147 15.96 -8.57 10.69
CA TRP A 147 15.96 -7.69 9.53
C TRP A 147 14.58 -7.13 9.30
N LEU A 148 14.47 -5.82 9.17
CA LEU A 148 13.26 -5.09 8.90
C LEU A 148 13.55 -4.00 7.88
N SER A 149 12.61 -3.75 6.97
CA SER A 149 12.71 -2.61 6.05
C SER A 149 12.70 -1.28 6.80
N ASN A 150 13.19 -0.23 6.16
CA ASN A 150 13.16 1.11 6.75
C ASN A 150 11.71 1.56 6.96
N TYR A 151 11.35 1.86 8.20
CA TYR A 151 9.98 2.27 8.56
C TYR A 151 9.58 3.65 8.01
N ASN A 152 10.54 4.49 7.59
CA ASN A 152 10.21 5.77 6.97
C ASN A 152 9.64 5.60 5.56
N THR A 153 10.05 4.55 4.85
CA THR A 153 9.63 4.29 3.47
C THR A 153 8.64 3.14 3.37
N SER A 154 8.81 2.08 4.15
CA SER A 154 7.98 0.88 4.10
C SER A 154 6.72 1.00 4.97
N GLY A 155 5.54 0.97 4.36
CA GLY A 155 4.27 0.90 5.06
C GLY A 155 4.15 -0.35 5.92
N THR A 156 4.59 -1.51 5.42
CA THR A 156 4.60 -2.77 6.19
C THR A 156 5.46 -2.66 7.45
N ALA A 157 6.65 -2.06 7.35
CA ALA A 157 7.52 -1.86 8.52
C ALA A 157 6.88 -0.93 9.56
N LYS A 158 6.21 0.15 9.12
CA LYS A 158 5.41 1.00 10.03
C LYS A 158 4.34 0.21 10.74
N LEU A 159 3.58 -0.63 10.03
CA LEU A 159 2.53 -1.46 10.61
C LEU A 159 3.09 -2.47 11.62
N VAL A 160 4.24 -3.09 11.35
CA VAL A 160 4.92 -3.99 12.30
C VAL A 160 5.23 -3.24 13.60
N ILE A 161 5.88 -2.08 13.51
CA ILE A 161 6.23 -1.28 14.69
C ILE A 161 4.98 -0.86 15.47
N ASN A 162 3.96 -0.32 14.77
CA ASN A 162 2.70 0.07 15.40
C ASN A 162 2.02 -1.10 16.10
N THR A 163 2.03 -2.28 15.48
CA THR A 163 1.46 -3.50 16.07
C THR A 163 2.21 -3.89 17.34
N MET A 164 3.54 -3.79 17.35
CA MET A 164 4.33 -4.07 18.56
C MET A 164 4.02 -3.09 19.67
N ILE A 165 3.96 -1.79 19.38
CA ILE A 165 3.62 -0.74 20.38
C ILE A 165 2.21 -0.94 20.95
N GLN A 166 1.25 -1.40 20.15
CA GLN A 166 -0.11 -1.63 20.61
C GLN A 166 -0.27 -2.93 21.40
N LYS A 167 0.55 -3.93 21.10
CA LYS A 167 0.43 -5.25 21.73
C LYS A 167 1.21 -5.35 23.04
N TYR A 168 2.34 -4.65 23.15
CA TYR A 168 3.29 -4.72 24.26
C TYR A 168 3.54 -3.35 24.90
#